data_dac795ed9ae52edf69b2964d1643e9bb
#
_entry.id   dac795ed9ae52edf69b2964d1643e9bb
#
_cell.length_a   1.000
_cell.length_b   1.000
_cell.length_c   1.000
_cell.angle_alpha   90.00
_cell.angle_beta   90.00
_cell.angle_gamma   90.00
#
_symmetry.space_group_name_H-M   'P 1'
#
loop_
_entity.id
_entity.type
_entity.pdbx_description
1 polymer ?
#
loop_
_entity_poly.entity_id
_entity_poly.type
_entity_poly.pdbx_seq_one_letter_code
_entity_poly.pdbx_strand_id
1 'polypeptide(L)'
;MTENKKRSFATETIHAGAIKDTYGSLGLPIYQTSTFIFENAEQGGRRFALEEEGFIYSRLGNPTNDALEKKLAVLEGAEAAVSTSSGMGAITSSIWPFIKAGDHILACATLYGCTFAFLNEIKKFNIDVEFIDMTDLEEVKAHLKENTRIVYLETPANPTLDIIDIEEVVKLAKKNSKDTMVIADNTFATPYLQNPLKLGVDIVVHSATKYLNGHGDVIAGFSCGSKELMTQVRLVGQKDFTGSVLSAHDAFLIFRGMKTLEVRMKQHVANTKKVVEALQKHKNVEKVYYPGLEDFKNHEVAKKQMKDYGAMVTFEVKGGIEAGRCVMNNVKLCSLAVSLGDAETLIEHPATMTHSTYTEEALKEAGIAPGLIRLSVGLEDADEIIEDLNQALDLI
;
A
#
# COMPACT_ATOMS: atom_id res chain seq x y z
N MET A 1 12.56 -22.63 -29.99
CA MET A 1 11.79 -22.00 -28.92
C MET A 1 12.79 -21.52 -27.90
N THR A 2 13.08 -20.21 -27.90
CA THR A 2 13.97 -19.62 -26.92
C THR A 2 13.28 -19.65 -25.57
N GLU A 3 13.93 -20.26 -24.56
CA GLU A 3 13.50 -20.21 -23.15
C GLU A 3 13.07 -18.79 -22.80
N ASN A 4 11.88 -18.65 -22.23
CA ASN A 4 11.33 -17.36 -21.79
C ASN A 4 12.22 -16.80 -20.66
N LYS A 5 13.28 -16.12 -21.01
CA LYS A 5 14.15 -15.46 -20.04
C LYS A 5 13.32 -14.45 -19.25
N LYS A 6 13.17 -14.69 -17.95
CA LYS A 6 12.45 -13.78 -17.04
C LYS A 6 13.04 -12.37 -17.16
N ARG A 7 12.22 -11.39 -17.51
CA ARG A 7 12.64 -9.99 -17.65
C ARG A 7 12.95 -9.38 -16.28
N SER A 8 13.78 -8.33 -16.28
CA SER A 8 14.04 -7.56 -15.07
C SER A 8 12.81 -6.74 -14.66
N PHE A 9 12.75 -6.34 -13.40
CA PHE A 9 11.69 -5.46 -12.88
C PHE A 9 11.59 -4.16 -13.69
N ALA A 10 12.73 -3.52 -14.00
CA ALA A 10 12.80 -2.32 -14.84
C ALA A 10 12.15 -2.53 -16.22
N THR A 11 12.40 -3.67 -16.85
CA THR A 11 11.78 -4.00 -18.14
C THR A 11 10.29 -4.23 -17.99
N GLU A 12 9.86 -4.92 -16.93
CA GLU A 12 8.43 -5.20 -16.69
C GLU A 12 7.65 -3.95 -16.32
N THR A 13 8.21 -2.99 -15.56
CA THR A 13 7.54 -1.70 -15.33
C THR A 13 7.19 -0.97 -16.61
N ILE A 14 8.00 -1.13 -17.66
CA ILE A 14 7.77 -0.49 -18.96
C ILE A 14 6.79 -1.30 -19.83
N HIS A 15 7.01 -2.61 -19.94
CA HIS A 15 6.38 -3.43 -20.98
C HIS A 15 5.21 -4.29 -20.52
N ALA A 16 5.12 -4.67 -19.24
CA ALA A 16 4.02 -5.49 -18.75
C ALA A 16 2.67 -4.79 -18.95
N GLY A 17 1.65 -5.56 -19.28
CA GLY A 17 0.29 -5.05 -19.50
C GLY A 17 0.10 -4.25 -20.82
N ALA A 18 1.16 -4.04 -21.63
CA ALA A 18 1.01 -3.33 -22.90
C ALA A 18 0.06 -4.08 -23.83
N ILE A 19 -0.96 -3.39 -24.35
CA ILE A 19 -1.89 -3.92 -25.33
C ILE A 19 -1.48 -3.50 -26.74
N LYS A 20 -1.74 -4.37 -27.70
CA LYS A 20 -1.64 -4.05 -29.12
C LYS A 20 -3.04 -3.72 -29.62
N ASP A 21 -3.27 -2.47 -29.98
CA ASP A 21 -4.52 -2.05 -30.63
C ASP A 21 -4.45 -2.21 -32.16
N THR A 22 -5.56 -1.95 -32.83
CA THR A 22 -5.67 -2.04 -34.32
C THR A 22 -4.86 -0.99 -35.04
N TYR A 23 -4.43 0.07 -34.37
CA TYR A 23 -3.66 1.18 -34.95
C TYR A 23 -2.17 1.10 -34.68
N GLY A 24 -1.72 0.15 -33.81
CA GLY A 24 -0.33 -0.01 -33.42
C GLY A 24 0.18 1.09 -32.48
N SER A 25 -0.67 1.62 -31.60
CA SER A 25 -0.31 2.67 -30.65
C SER A 25 0.79 2.18 -29.69
N LEU A 26 1.85 2.99 -29.51
CA LEU A 26 2.87 2.73 -28.49
C LEU A 26 2.35 3.01 -27.07
N GLY A 27 1.55 4.06 -26.91
CA GLY A 27 0.90 4.41 -25.65
C GLY A 27 -0.34 3.55 -25.39
N LEU A 28 -0.70 3.42 -24.11
CA LEU A 28 -1.96 2.75 -23.75
C LEU A 28 -3.16 3.56 -24.21
N PRO A 29 -4.09 3.01 -25.02
CA PRO A 29 -5.33 3.70 -25.35
C PRO A 29 -6.25 3.85 -24.13
N ILE A 30 -7.00 4.96 -24.06
CA ILE A 30 -8.03 5.20 -23.05
C ILE A 30 -9.40 4.81 -23.62
N TYR A 31 -9.98 3.73 -23.12
CA TYR A 31 -11.32 3.29 -23.48
C TYR A 31 -12.35 3.94 -22.54
N GLN A 32 -12.64 5.22 -22.80
CA GLN A 32 -13.56 6.02 -21.99
C GLN A 32 -15.03 5.71 -22.37
N THR A 33 -15.50 4.55 -21.92
CA THR A 33 -16.87 4.08 -22.15
C THR A 33 -17.42 3.35 -20.93
N SER A 34 -18.73 3.44 -20.71
CA SER A 34 -19.40 2.67 -19.64
C SER A 34 -19.79 1.27 -20.09
N THR A 35 -20.07 1.05 -21.38
CA THR A 35 -20.60 -0.20 -21.92
C THR A 35 -19.93 -0.59 -23.23
N PHE A 36 -20.03 -1.87 -23.57
CA PHE A 36 -19.47 -2.44 -24.81
C PHE A 36 -20.58 -3.13 -25.61
N ILE A 37 -20.54 -3.01 -26.95
CA ILE A 37 -21.53 -3.54 -27.85
C ILE A 37 -21.27 -5.02 -28.11
N PHE A 38 -22.32 -5.83 -28.16
CA PHE A 38 -22.28 -7.23 -28.57
C PHE A 38 -22.62 -7.34 -30.05
N GLU A 39 -22.11 -8.37 -30.70
CA GLU A 39 -22.48 -8.71 -32.10
C GLU A 39 -23.92 -9.20 -32.21
N ASN A 40 -24.39 -9.94 -31.18
CA ASN A 40 -25.73 -10.50 -31.08
C ASN A 40 -26.09 -10.83 -29.64
N ALA A 41 -27.33 -11.23 -29.38
CA ALA A 41 -27.83 -11.58 -28.04
C ALA A 41 -27.12 -12.80 -27.45
N GLU A 42 -26.77 -13.77 -28.28
CA GLU A 42 -26.11 -15.01 -27.89
C GLU A 42 -24.68 -14.73 -27.36
N GLN A 43 -23.96 -13.81 -28.03
CA GLN A 43 -22.64 -13.36 -27.52
C GLN A 43 -22.78 -12.65 -26.16
N GLY A 44 -23.78 -11.79 -26.03
CA GLY A 44 -24.08 -11.16 -24.75
C GLY A 44 -24.30 -12.20 -23.65
N GLY A 45 -25.11 -13.22 -23.93
CA GLY A 45 -25.38 -14.34 -23.01
C GLY A 45 -24.11 -15.07 -22.58
N ARG A 46 -23.27 -15.46 -23.56
CA ARG A 46 -22.01 -16.19 -23.29
C ARG A 46 -21.02 -15.37 -22.43
N ARG A 47 -20.91 -14.06 -22.69
CA ARG A 47 -20.04 -13.17 -21.87
C ARG A 47 -20.55 -13.03 -20.46
N PHE A 48 -21.85 -12.91 -20.25
CA PHE A 48 -22.45 -12.89 -18.90
C PHE A 48 -22.28 -14.23 -18.17
N ALA A 49 -22.31 -15.35 -18.90
CA ALA A 49 -22.07 -16.68 -18.36
C ALA A 49 -20.58 -16.98 -18.14
N LEU A 50 -19.66 -16.07 -18.48
CA LEU A 50 -18.20 -16.26 -18.46
C LEU A 50 -17.71 -17.39 -19.39
N GLU A 51 -18.48 -17.74 -20.41
CA GLU A 51 -18.16 -18.75 -21.44
C GLU A 51 -17.35 -18.14 -22.59
N GLU A 52 -17.40 -16.81 -22.77
CA GLU A 52 -16.64 -16.06 -23.77
C GLU A 52 -15.95 -14.87 -23.09
N GLU A 53 -14.63 -14.72 -23.33
CA GLU A 53 -13.87 -13.58 -22.87
C GLU A 53 -14.31 -12.29 -23.59
N GLY A 54 -14.33 -11.17 -22.89
CA GLY A 54 -14.64 -9.87 -23.46
C GLY A 54 -15.17 -8.87 -22.43
N PHE A 55 -15.37 -7.65 -22.89
CA PHE A 55 -15.87 -6.57 -22.05
C PHE A 55 -17.39 -6.42 -22.23
N ILE A 56 -18.08 -6.13 -21.14
CA ILE A 56 -19.53 -5.97 -21.06
C ILE A 56 -19.86 -4.54 -20.62
N TYR A 57 -19.34 -4.18 -19.46
CA TYR A 57 -19.59 -2.94 -18.75
C TYR A 57 -18.35 -2.57 -17.91
N SER A 58 -17.94 -1.31 -17.91
CA SER A 58 -16.65 -0.92 -17.32
C SER A 58 -16.54 -1.18 -15.82
N ARG A 59 -17.66 -1.33 -15.08
CA ARG A 59 -17.62 -1.78 -13.68
C ARG A 59 -17.15 -3.24 -13.56
N LEU A 60 -17.32 -4.05 -14.57
CA LEU A 60 -16.89 -5.46 -14.62
C LEU A 60 -15.50 -5.64 -15.22
N GLY A 61 -15.10 -4.71 -16.08
CA GLY A 61 -13.81 -4.69 -16.77
C GLY A 61 -13.79 -3.67 -17.89
N ASN A 62 -12.60 -3.11 -18.11
CA ASN A 62 -12.34 -2.13 -19.18
C ASN A 62 -10.94 -2.40 -19.74
N PRO A 63 -10.69 -2.30 -21.06
CA PRO A 63 -9.38 -2.62 -21.63
C PRO A 63 -8.22 -1.82 -21.04
N THR A 64 -8.43 -0.54 -20.69
CA THR A 64 -7.40 0.30 -20.04
C THR A 64 -7.08 -0.17 -18.65
N ASN A 65 -8.11 -0.51 -17.85
CA ASN A 65 -7.94 -1.05 -16.49
C ASN A 65 -7.29 -2.44 -16.54
N ASP A 66 -7.72 -3.31 -17.45
CA ASP A 66 -7.16 -4.65 -17.64
C ASP A 66 -5.66 -4.61 -17.97
N ALA A 67 -5.23 -3.66 -18.82
CA ALA A 67 -3.80 -3.46 -19.09
C ALA A 67 -3.00 -3.06 -17.84
N LEU A 68 -3.56 -2.17 -17.04
CA LEU A 68 -2.96 -1.73 -15.77
C LEU A 68 -2.92 -2.88 -14.73
N GLU A 69 -4.00 -3.64 -14.60
CA GLU A 69 -4.11 -4.79 -13.71
C GLU A 69 -3.10 -5.87 -14.07
N LYS A 70 -2.95 -6.19 -15.36
CA LYS A 70 -1.93 -7.12 -15.86
C LYS A 70 -0.51 -6.65 -15.55
N LYS A 71 -0.24 -5.34 -15.66
CA LYS A 71 1.05 -4.77 -15.30
C LYS A 71 1.35 -5.01 -13.82
N LEU A 72 0.43 -4.66 -12.93
CA LEU A 72 0.65 -4.80 -11.50
C LEU A 72 0.75 -6.28 -11.09
N ALA A 73 -0.10 -7.16 -11.65
CA ALA A 73 0.00 -8.60 -11.41
C ALA A 73 1.41 -9.14 -11.70
N VAL A 74 1.99 -8.74 -12.85
CA VAL A 74 3.38 -9.13 -13.19
C VAL A 74 4.38 -8.60 -12.18
N LEU A 75 4.26 -7.35 -11.75
CA LEU A 75 5.21 -6.72 -10.81
C LEU A 75 5.13 -7.33 -9.41
N GLU A 76 3.92 -7.64 -8.92
CA GLU A 76 3.71 -8.33 -7.63
C GLU A 76 4.02 -9.84 -7.69
N GLY A 77 4.06 -10.41 -8.90
CA GLY A 77 4.17 -11.86 -9.07
C GLY A 77 2.85 -12.58 -8.80
N ALA A 78 1.73 -11.90 -8.99
CA ALA A 78 0.37 -12.41 -8.88
C ALA A 78 -0.11 -13.04 -10.19
N GLU A 79 -1.14 -13.90 -10.11
CA GLU A 79 -1.85 -14.40 -11.29
C GLU A 79 -2.82 -13.36 -11.88
N ALA A 80 -3.41 -12.52 -11.02
CA ALA A 80 -4.36 -11.48 -11.41
C ALA A 80 -4.33 -10.30 -10.43
N ALA A 81 -4.88 -9.16 -10.88
CA ALA A 81 -5.13 -7.99 -10.04
C ALA A 81 -6.52 -7.40 -10.32
N VAL A 82 -7.04 -6.63 -9.38
CA VAL A 82 -8.27 -5.85 -9.48
C VAL A 82 -7.98 -4.42 -9.11
N SER A 83 -8.30 -3.47 -10.00
CA SER A 83 -8.19 -2.04 -9.75
C SER A 83 -9.46 -1.47 -9.13
N THR A 84 -9.31 -0.55 -8.19
CA THR A 84 -10.40 0.12 -7.47
C THR A 84 -10.18 1.63 -7.43
N SER A 85 -11.24 2.39 -7.17
CA SER A 85 -11.19 3.87 -7.12
C SER A 85 -10.49 4.44 -5.87
N SER A 86 -10.05 3.59 -4.92
CA SER A 86 -9.28 3.99 -3.75
C SER A 86 -8.62 2.79 -3.07
N GLY A 87 -7.59 3.04 -2.24
CA GLY A 87 -6.99 2.01 -1.39
C GLY A 87 -8.03 1.35 -0.47
N MET A 88 -8.93 2.15 0.13
CA MET A 88 -10.03 1.60 0.94
C MET A 88 -10.97 0.73 0.12
N GLY A 89 -11.22 1.08 -1.15
CA GLY A 89 -11.97 0.24 -2.08
C GLY A 89 -11.31 -1.12 -2.31
N ALA A 90 -9.97 -1.17 -2.41
CA ALA A 90 -9.22 -2.41 -2.52
C ALA A 90 -9.32 -3.25 -1.23
N ILE A 91 -9.10 -2.63 -0.07
CA ILE A 91 -9.16 -3.29 1.24
C ILE A 91 -10.56 -3.89 1.48
N THR A 92 -11.61 -3.08 1.34
CA THR A 92 -12.98 -3.52 1.58
C THR A 92 -13.42 -4.60 0.58
N SER A 93 -13.09 -4.45 -0.71
CA SER A 93 -13.38 -5.47 -1.73
C SER A 93 -12.62 -6.77 -1.51
N SER A 94 -11.46 -6.74 -0.84
CA SER A 94 -10.65 -7.93 -0.54
C SER A 94 -11.07 -8.64 0.76
N ILE A 95 -11.87 -8.01 1.62
CA ILE A 95 -12.30 -8.59 2.89
C ILE A 95 -13.72 -9.15 2.79
N TRP A 96 -14.68 -8.36 2.28
CA TRP A 96 -16.10 -8.72 2.27
C TRP A 96 -16.45 -10.07 1.64
N PRO A 97 -15.85 -10.50 0.51
CA PRO A 97 -16.19 -11.80 -0.10
C PRO A 97 -15.87 -13.02 0.77
N PHE A 98 -15.00 -12.85 1.76
CA PHE A 98 -14.38 -13.96 2.47
C PHE A 98 -14.77 -14.05 3.93
N ILE A 99 -15.67 -13.17 4.42
CA ILE A 99 -16.12 -13.15 5.81
C ILE A 99 -17.63 -13.30 5.91
N LYS A 100 -18.06 -13.83 7.03
CA LYS A 100 -19.48 -13.95 7.43
C LYS A 100 -19.62 -13.74 8.93
N ALA A 101 -20.87 -13.55 9.39
CA ALA A 101 -21.15 -13.44 10.83
C ALA A 101 -20.59 -14.65 11.62
N GLY A 102 -19.91 -14.38 12.71
CA GLY A 102 -19.22 -15.35 13.55
C GLY A 102 -17.77 -15.62 13.18
N ASP A 103 -17.25 -15.08 12.07
CA ASP A 103 -15.83 -15.16 11.73
C ASP A 103 -15.00 -14.21 12.59
N HIS A 104 -13.71 -14.55 12.74
CA HIS A 104 -12.72 -13.74 13.42
C HIS A 104 -11.69 -13.19 12.43
N ILE A 105 -11.32 -11.91 12.63
CA ILE A 105 -10.22 -11.23 11.94
C ILE A 105 -9.17 -10.85 12.98
N LEU A 106 -7.94 -11.30 12.77
CA LEU A 106 -6.78 -10.88 13.54
C LEU A 106 -6.02 -9.83 12.73
N ALA A 107 -5.89 -8.61 13.24
CA ALA A 107 -5.26 -7.50 12.56
C ALA A 107 -4.07 -6.93 13.35
N CYS A 108 -3.06 -6.41 12.67
CA CYS A 108 -1.99 -5.69 13.37
C CYS A 108 -2.56 -4.40 14.00
N ALA A 109 -2.04 -4.00 15.16
CA ALA A 109 -2.50 -2.82 15.87
C ALA A 109 -2.15 -1.52 15.15
N THR A 110 -0.99 -1.48 14.52
CA THR A 110 -0.53 -0.33 13.73
C THR A 110 -1.02 -0.47 12.29
N LEU A 111 -2.07 0.28 11.97
CA LEU A 111 -2.73 0.28 10.65
C LEU A 111 -3.03 1.70 10.19
N TYR A 112 -3.18 1.86 8.89
CA TYR A 112 -3.80 3.07 8.34
C TYR A 112 -5.15 3.36 9.02
N GLY A 113 -5.35 4.61 9.46
CA GLY A 113 -6.51 4.98 10.30
C GLY A 113 -7.88 4.59 9.74
N CYS A 114 -8.08 4.69 8.40
CA CYS A 114 -9.35 4.27 7.81
C CYS A 114 -9.52 2.74 7.78
N THR A 115 -8.44 1.98 7.68
CA THR A 115 -8.48 0.51 7.79
C THR A 115 -8.87 0.10 9.20
N PHE A 116 -8.26 0.72 10.22
CA PHE A 116 -8.62 0.51 11.62
C PHE A 116 -10.10 0.85 11.88
N ALA A 117 -10.56 2.01 11.40
CA ALA A 117 -11.97 2.42 11.53
C ALA A 117 -12.92 1.43 10.85
N PHE A 118 -12.62 1.00 9.62
CA PHE A 118 -13.40 0.02 8.89
C PHE A 118 -13.50 -1.32 9.66
N LEU A 119 -12.37 -1.84 10.14
CA LEU A 119 -12.32 -3.09 10.89
C LEU A 119 -13.11 -2.99 12.24
N ASN A 120 -13.15 -1.83 12.87
CA ASN A 120 -14.00 -1.61 14.03
C ASN A 120 -15.50 -1.54 13.66
N GLU A 121 -15.82 -0.90 12.53
CA GLU A 121 -17.22 -0.77 12.07
C GLU A 121 -17.83 -2.11 11.68
N ILE A 122 -17.07 -3.05 11.13
CA ILE A 122 -17.60 -4.36 10.76
C ILE A 122 -17.94 -5.25 11.96
N LYS A 123 -17.48 -4.94 13.17
CA LYS A 123 -17.87 -5.64 14.42
C LYS A 123 -19.38 -5.66 14.63
N LYS A 124 -20.09 -4.61 14.19
CA LYS A 124 -21.56 -4.53 14.27
C LYS A 124 -22.30 -5.58 13.42
N PHE A 125 -21.61 -6.24 12.49
CA PHE A 125 -22.16 -7.34 11.70
C PHE A 125 -21.82 -8.72 12.30
N ASN A 126 -21.53 -8.77 13.61
CA ASN A 126 -21.15 -9.98 14.34
C ASN A 126 -19.87 -10.63 13.77
N ILE A 127 -18.90 -9.80 13.40
CA ILE A 127 -17.54 -10.22 13.05
C ILE A 127 -16.65 -9.85 14.23
N ASP A 128 -15.93 -10.83 14.76
CA ASP A 128 -14.96 -10.58 15.83
C ASP A 128 -13.67 -10.02 15.23
N VAL A 129 -13.18 -8.90 15.78
CA VAL A 129 -11.91 -8.28 15.31
C VAL A 129 -11.02 -7.96 16.49
N GLU A 130 -9.82 -8.51 16.47
CA GLU A 130 -8.77 -8.22 17.45
C GLU A 130 -7.58 -7.53 16.79
N PHE A 131 -6.99 -6.57 17.53
CA PHE A 131 -5.79 -5.85 17.11
C PHE A 131 -4.66 -6.18 18.07
N ILE A 132 -3.50 -6.61 17.52
CA ILE A 132 -2.34 -7.04 18.30
C ILE A 132 -1.03 -6.47 17.73
N ASP A 133 0.04 -6.48 18.52
CA ASP A 133 1.39 -6.24 18.00
C ASP A 133 1.89 -7.47 17.23
N MET A 134 1.67 -7.49 15.90
CA MET A 134 2.13 -8.60 15.06
C MET A 134 3.66 -8.66 14.86
N THR A 135 4.42 -7.70 15.40
CA THR A 135 5.88 -7.82 15.45
C THR A 135 6.34 -8.83 16.52
N ASP A 136 5.43 -9.22 17.45
CA ASP A 136 5.61 -10.31 18.39
C ASP A 136 4.85 -11.57 17.91
N LEU A 137 5.59 -12.57 17.48
CA LEU A 137 5.01 -13.82 16.94
C LEU A 137 4.30 -14.67 18.02
N GLU A 138 4.65 -14.50 19.31
CA GLU A 138 3.94 -15.19 20.39
C GLU A 138 2.56 -14.56 20.61
N GLU A 139 2.39 -13.25 20.44
CA GLU A 139 1.07 -12.62 20.41
C GLU A 139 0.23 -13.13 19.24
N VAL A 140 0.82 -13.20 18.03
CA VAL A 140 0.11 -13.75 16.86
C VAL A 140 -0.42 -15.15 17.17
N LYS A 141 0.42 -16.02 17.70
CA LYS A 141 0.07 -17.41 18.03
C LYS A 141 -1.01 -17.50 19.13
N ALA A 142 -0.94 -16.63 20.14
CA ALA A 142 -1.89 -16.65 21.26
C ALA A 142 -3.30 -16.19 20.88
N HIS A 143 -3.43 -15.31 19.87
CA HIS A 143 -4.69 -14.71 19.45
C HIS A 143 -5.33 -15.38 18.22
N LEU A 144 -4.66 -16.34 17.58
CA LEU A 144 -5.26 -17.15 16.52
C LEU A 144 -6.33 -18.08 17.11
N LYS A 145 -7.58 -18.00 16.58
CA LYS A 145 -8.75 -18.77 17.00
C LYS A 145 -9.14 -19.81 15.94
N GLU A 146 -9.93 -20.80 16.31
CA GLU A 146 -10.47 -21.81 15.37
C GLU A 146 -11.24 -21.16 14.21
N ASN A 147 -11.99 -20.07 14.51
CA ASN A 147 -12.77 -19.30 13.54
C ASN A 147 -12.01 -18.10 12.95
N THR A 148 -10.68 -18.00 13.13
CA THR A 148 -9.88 -16.97 12.45
C THR A 148 -9.93 -17.17 10.95
N ARG A 149 -10.61 -16.27 10.25
CA ARG A 149 -10.78 -16.33 8.81
C ARG A 149 -9.78 -15.49 8.07
N ILE A 150 -9.43 -14.32 8.62
CA ILE A 150 -8.46 -13.40 8.02
C ILE A 150 -7.42 -12.98 9.07
N VAL A 151 -6.15 -12.97 8.64
CA VAL A 151 -5.05 -12.24 9.29
C VAL A 151 -4.71 -11.06 8.38
N TYR A 152 -4.87 -9.85 8.89
CA TYR A 152 -4.62 -8.62 8.14
C TYR A 152 -3.40 -7.89 8.68
N LEU A 153 -2.43 -7.61 7.85
CA LEU A 153 -1.18 -6.94 8.24
C LEU A 153 -0.80 -5.80 7.28
N GLU A 154 -0.14 -4.79 7.83
CA GLU A 154 0.47 -3.68 7.11
C GLU A 154 1.95 -3.58 7.51
N THR A 155 2.86 -3.66 6.53
CA THR A 155 4.30 -3.60 6.81
C THR A 155 5.11 -3.14 5.60
N PRO A 156 5.95 -2.08 5.73
CA PRO A 156 6.13 -1.22 6.92
C PRO A 156 4.85 -0.48 7.30
N ALA A 157 4.58 -0.34 8.59
CA ALA A 157 3.34 0.24 9.11
C ALA A 157 3.41 1.77 9.27
N ASN A 158 2.28 2.45 9.15
CA ASN A 158 2.17 3.90 9.34
C ASN A 158 1.71 4.25 10.78
N PRO A 159 2.35 5.17 11.52
CA PRO A 159 3.53 5.97 11.15
C PRO A 159 4.87 5.42 11.65
N THR A 160 4.88 4.36 12.44
CA THR A 160 6.04 3.86 13.20
C THR A 160 7.05 3.08 12.35
N LEU A 161 6.67 2.70 11.13
CA LEU A 161 7.45 1.89 10.18
C LEU A 161 7.74 0.47 10.69
N ASP A 162 6.91 -0.05 11.60
CA ASP A 162 7.06 -1.38 12.16
C ASP A 162 7.14 -2.47 11.07
N ILE A 163 8.07 -3.40 11.26
CA ILE A 163 8.31 -4.50 10.33
C ILE A 163 7.79 -5.80 10.96
N ILE A 164 6.84 -6.42 10.26
CA ILE A 164 6.27 -7.72 10.61
C ILE A 164 6.96 -8.80 9.78
N ASP A 165 7.37 -9.92 10.38
CA ASP A 165 7.87 -11.09 9.64
C ASP A 165 6.69 -11.78 8.94
N ILE A 166 6.48 -11.40 7.67
CA ILE A 166 5.36 -11.88 6.85
C ILE A 166 5.37 -13.40 6.76
N GLU A 167 6.53 -14.00 6.51
CA GLU A 167 6.65 -15.46 6.30
C GLU A 167 6.27 -16.23 7.56
N GLU A 168 6.71 -15.77 8.74
CA GLU A 168 6.40 -16.44 10.00
C GLU A 168 4.91 -16.25 10.38
N VAL A 169 4.34 -15.06 10.18
CA VAL A 169 2.89 -14.83 10.38
C VAL A 169 2.07 -15.75 9.48
N VAL A 170 2.43 -15.87 8.20
CA VAL A 170 1.77 -16.80 7.26
C VAL A 170 1.86 -18.24 7.75
N LYS A 171 3.04 -18.69 8.19
CA LYS A 171 3.23 -20.05 8.74
C LYS A 171 2.32 -20.31 9.95
N LEU A 172 2.23 -19.36 10.87
CA LEU A 172 1.35 -19.47 12.04
C LEU A 172 -0.12 -19.52 11.64
N ALA A 173 -0.56 -18.62 10.76
CA ALA A 173 -1.94 -18.57 10.25
C ALA A 173 -2.34 -19.90 9.56
N LYS A 174 -1.50 -20.40 8.65
CA LYS A 174 -1.77 -21.65 7.90
C LYS A 174 -1.66 -22.91 8.77
N LYS A 175 -0.87 -22.86 9.85
CA LYS A 175 -0.81 -23.93 10.84
C LYS A 175 -2.07 -23.96 11.71
N ASN A 176 -2.66 -22.83 12.02
CA ASN A 176 -3.92 -22.71 12.75
C ASN A 176 -5.08 -23.29 11.93
N SER A 177 -5.24 -22.79 10.70
CA SER A 177 -6.19 -23.36 9.71
C SER A 177 -5.68 -23.08 8.29
N LYS A 178 -5.77 -24.09 7.41
CA LYS A 178 -5.45 -23.90 5.98
C LYS A 178 -6.37 -22.88 5.29
N ASP A 179 -7.58 -22.69 5.84
CA ASP A 179 -8.59 -21.76 5.31
C ASP A 179 -8.41 -20.32 5.82
N THR A 180 -7.52 -20.10 6.80
CA THR A 180 -7.16 -18.74 7.22
C THR A 180 -6.43 -18.01 6.11
N MET A 181 -6.99 -16.90 5.65
CA MET A 181 -6.38 -16.04 4.64
C MET A 181 -5.46 -15.01 5.27
N VAL A 182 -4.34 -14.73 4.62
CA VAL A 182 -3.45 -13.63 5.01
C VAL A 182 -3.53 -12.54 3.95
N ILE A 183 -3.88 -11.34 4.37
CA ILE A 183 -3.97 -10.15 3.52
C ILE A 183 -2.91 -9.15 3.99
N ALA A 184 -2.06 -8.69 3.08
CA ALA A 184 -1.00 -7.74 3.38
C ALA A 184 -1.18 -6.43 2.61
N ASP A 185 -1.15 -5.30 3.32
CA ASP A 185 -1.00 -4.00 2.70
C ASP A 185 0.49 -3.72 2.44
N ASN A 186 0.84 -3.64 1.15
CA ASN A 186 2.22 -3.44 0.68
C ASN A 186 2.46 -2.03 0.11
N THR A 187 1.61 -1.07 0.49
CA THR A 187 1.60 0.29 -0.06
C THR A 187 2.95 1.00 0.09
N PHE A 188 3.59 0.91 1.27
CA PHE A 188 4.85 1.62 1.56
C PHE A 188 6.05 1.00 0.84
N ALA A 189 6.08 -0.32 0.74
CA ALA A 189 7.20 -1.02 0.12
C ALA A 189 7.09 -1.08 -1.40
N THR A 190 5.90 -1.13 -1.96
CA THR A 190 5.66 -1.41 -3.39
C THR A 190 6.21 -2.77 -3.84
N PRO A 191 5.80 -3.30 -4.99
CA PRO A 191 6.40 -4.52 -5.52
C PRO A 191 7.90 -4.40 -5.87
N TYR A 192 8.44 -3.18 -5.85
CA TYR A 192 9.87 -2.97 -6.06
C TYR A 192 10.72 -3.39 -4.86
N LEU A 193 10.25 -3.12 -3.64
CA LEU A 193 11.01 -3.40 -2.41
C LEU A 193 10.60 -4.70 -1.74
N GLN A 194 9.33 -5.11 -1.84
CA GLN A 194 8.79 -6.27 -1.15
C GLN A 194 7.72 -6.97 -2.00
N ASN A 195 7.69 -8.31 -2.00
CA ASN A 195 6.68 -9.11 -2.69
C ASN A 195 6.04 -10.10 -1.70
N PRO A 196 4.99 -9.70 -0.97
CA PRO A 196 4.37 -10.53 0.07
C PRO A 196 3.80 -11.87 -0.45
N LEU A 197 3.31 -11.93 -1.69
CA LEU A 197 2.84 -13.18 -2.30
C LEU A 197 3.92 -14.27 -2.33
N LYS A 198 5.20 -13.89 -2.53
CA LYS A 198 6.32 -14.85 -2.48
C LYS A 198 6.61 -15.35 -1.07
N LEU A 199 6.12 -14.66 -0.06
CA LEU A 199 6.22 -15.02 1.35
C LEU A 199 4.99 -15.79 1.85
N GLY A 200 4.04 -16.11 0.93
CA GLY A 200 2.88 -16.94 1.20
C GLY A 200 1.59 -16.19 1.54
N VAL A 201 1.56 -14.88 1.41
CA VAL A 201 0.33 -14.07 1.53
C VAL A 201 -0.65 -14.45 0.43
N ASP A 202 -1.94 -14.47 0.73
CA ASP A 202 -2.99 -14.84 -0.22
C ASP A 202 -3.43 -13.65 -1.08
N ILE A 203 -3.57 -12.47 -0.47
CA ILE A 203 -3.96 -11.22 -1.15
C ILE A 203 -3.03 -10.10 -0.71
N VAL A 204 -2.49 -9.36 -1.67
CA VAL A 204 -1.78 -8.10 -1.44
C VAL A 204 -2.69 -6.95 -1.85
N VAL A 205 -2.78 -5.93 -1.00
CA VAL A 205 -3.50 -4.68 -1.32
C VAL A 205 -2.53 -3.51 -1.40
N HIS A 206 -2.90 -2.51 -2.21
CA HIS A 206 -2.18 -1.26 -2.36
C HIS A 206 -3.12 -0.06 -2.40
N SER A 207 -2.72 1.01 -1.75
CA SER A 207 -3.14 2.35 -2.17
C SER A 207 -2.26 2.80 -3.33
N ALA A 208 -2.77 2.69 -4.56
CA ALA A 208 -2.04 3.12 -5.75
C ALA A 208 -1.91 4.66 -5.85
N THR A 209 -2.65 5.38 -5.02
CA THR A 209 -2.53 6.82 -4.76
C THR A 209 -1.08 7.24 -4.45
N LYS A 210 -0.30 6.31 -3.88
CA LYS A 210 1.05 6.51 -3.35
C LYS A 210 2.12 6.23 -4.44
N TYR A 211 3.21 5.60 -4.10
CA TYR A 211 4.33 5.32 -4.99
C TYR A 211 3.98 4.69 -6.35
N LEU A 212 2.91 3.87 -6.45
CA LEU A 212 2.53 3.24 -7.71
C LEU A 212 2.18 4.28 -8.77
N ASN A 213 1.36 5.27 -8.42
CA ASN A 213 1.11 6.44 -9.25
C ASN A 213 2.31 7.41 -9.18
N GLY A 214 2.68 7.87 -7.97
CA GLY A 214 3.86 8.65 -7.64
C GLY A 214 3.88 10.09 -8.19
N HIS A 215 2.71 10.68 -8.42
CA HIS A 215 2.55 12.01 -9.00
C HIS A 215 1.49 12.88 -8.28
N GLY A 216 0.92 12.40 -7.16
CA GLY A 216 0.00 13.17 -6.32
C GLY A 216 -1.35 13.54 -6.93
N ASP A 217 -1.71 12.97 -8.08
CA ASP A 217 -2.82 13.42 -8.93
C ASP A 217 -3.98 12.42 -9.09
N VAL A 218 -3.86 11.20 -8.52
CA VAL A 218 -4.87 10.13 -8.64
C VAL A 218 -5.10 9.43 -7.31
N ILE A 219 -6.35 9.15 -6.97
CA ILE A 219 -6.74 8.26 -5.88
C ILE A 219 -7.14 6.92 -6.48
N ALA A 220 -6.47 5.83 -6.07
CA ALA A 220 -6.75 4.49 -6.56
C ALA A 220 -6.28 3.40 -5.58
N GLY A 221 -6.74 2.17 -5.81
CA GLY A 221 -6.29 1.00 -5.08
C GLY A 221 -6.17 -0.23 -5.99
N PHE A 222 -5.47 -1.25 -5.47
CA PHE A 222 -5.35 -2.55 -6.11
C PHE A 222 -5.41 -3.67 -5.11
N SER A 223 -5.93 -4.81 -5.58
CA SER A 223 -5.81 -6.11 -4.93
C SER A 223 -5.12 -7.06 -5.91
N CYS A 224 -4.17 -7.86 -5.42
CA CYS A 224 -3.39 -8.82 -6.20
C CYS A 224 -3.39 -10.19 -5.52
N GLY A 225 -3.50 -11.27 -6.29
CA GLY A 225 -3.51 -12.63 -5.76
C GLY A 225 -3.71 -13.67 -6.85
N SER A 226 -4.21 -14.85 -6.46
CA SER A 226 -4.58 -15.88 -7.43
C SER A 226 -5.77 -15.42 -8.29
N LYS A 227 -5.91 -16.00 -9.48
CA LYS A 227 -7.03 -15.72 -10.38
C LYS A 227 -8.38 -16.00 -9.71
N GLU A 228 -8.46 -17.07 -8.92
CA GLU A 228 -9.64 -17.46 -8.18
C GLU A 228 -10.05 -16.40 -7.15
N LEU A 229 -9.11 -15.98 -6.30
CA LEU A 229 -9.36 -14.96 -5.28
C LEU A 229 -9.71 -13.61 -5.93
N MET A 230 -9.00 -13.21 -6.98
CA MET A 230 -9.28 -11.94 -7.68
C MET A 230 -10.63 -11.96 -8.41
N THR A 231 -11.10 -13.13 -8.84
CA THR A 231 -12.47 -13.28 -9.37
C THR A 231 -13.51 -12.99 -8.28
N GLN A 232 -13.32 -13.49 -7.05
CA GLN A 232 -14.22 -13.19 -5.92
C GLN A 232 -14.13 -11.70 -5.53
N VAL A 233 -12.93 -11.13 -5.47
CA VAL A 233 -12.74 -9.71 -5.20
C VAL A 233 -13.47 -8.85 -6.24
N ARG A 234 -13.39 -9.19 -7.52
CA ARG A 234 -14.07 -8.45 -8.60
C ARG A 234 -15.58 -8.64 -8.58
N LEU A 235 -16.06 -9.89 -8.57
CA LEU A 235 -17.49 -10.17 -8.76
C LEU A 235 -18.30 -9.94 -7.51
N VAL A 236 -17.80 -10.28 -6.33
CA VAL A 236 -18.50 -10.08 -5.07
C VAL A 236 -18.07 -8.76 -4.43
N GLY A 237 -16.77 -8.59 -4.15
CA GLY A 237 -16.27 -7.42 -3.43
C GLY A 237 -16.52 -6.10 -4.16
N GLN A 238 -16.06 -6.01 -5.41
CA GLN A 238 -16.16 -4.77 -6.18
C GLN A 238 -17.55 -4.60 -6.82
N LYS A 239 -18.03 -5.61 -7.57
CA LYS A 239 -19.26 -5.46 -8.35
C LYS A 239 -20.50 -5.35 -7.46
N ASP A 240 -20.63 -6.22 -6.43
CA ASP A 240 -21.86 -6.37 -5.67
C ASP A 240 -21.86 -5.53 -4.37
N PHE A 241 -20.72 -5.36 -3.72
CA PHE A 241 -20.62 -4.61 -2.46
C PHE A 241 -20.19 -3.16 -2.63
N THR A 242 -18.95 -2.93 -3.09
CA THR A 242 -18.35 -1.60 -2.98
C THR A 242 -18.69 -0.68 -4.16
N GLY A 243 -18.85 -1.22 -5.37
CA GLY A 243 -18.95 -0.42 -6.58
C GLY A 243 -17.70 0.44 -6.86
N SER A 244 -16.58 0.17 -6.20
CA SER A 244 -15.34 0.96 -6.24
C SER A 244 -14.61 0.74 -7.57
N VAL A 245 -14.99 1.44 -8.60
CA VAL A 245 -14.48 1.29 -9.97
C VAL A 245 -13.52 2.41 -10.31
N LEU A 246 -12.30 2.05 -10.75
CA LEU A 246 -11.31 3.00 -11.25
C LEU A 246 -11.72 3.51 -12.64
N SER A 247 -11.63 4.81 -12.90
CA SER A 247 -11.88 5.37 -14.23
C SER A 247 -10.80 4.96 -15.22
N ALA A 248 -11.14 4.85 -16.52
CA ALA A 248 -10.15 4.53 -17.54
C ALA A 248 -9.07 5.63 -17.67
N HIS A 249 -9.43 6.89 -17.43
CA HIS A 249 -8.48 7.99 -17.42
C HIS A 249 -7.47 7.86 -16.30
N ASP A 250 -7.93 7.60 -15.06
CA ASP A 250 -7.04 7.41 -13.91
C ASP A 250 -6.16 6.17 -14.06
N ALA A 251 -6.74 5.08 -14.63
CA ALA A 251 -5.98 3.88 -14.97
C ALA A 251 -4.83 4.18 -15.94
N PHE A 252 -5.07 5.04 -16.94
CA PHE A 252 -4.02 5.51 -17.86
C PHE A 252 -2.93 6.30 -17.13
N LEU A 253 -3.29 7.23 -16.24
CA LEU A 253 -2.31 8.02 -15.47
C LEU A 253 -1.42 7.13 -14.61
N ILE A 254 -2.01 6.17 -13.88
CA ILE A 254 -1.25 5.22 -13.08
C ILE A 254 -0.38 4.32 -13.96
N PHE A 255 -0.89 3.80 -15.07
CA PHE A 255 -0.10 3.00 -16.00
C PHE A 255 1.12 3.76 -16.51
N ARG A 256 0.96 5.05 -16.79
CA ARG A 256 2.03 5.97 -17.18
C ARG A 256 3.03 6.16 -16.01
N GLY A 257 2.55 6.44 -14.79
CA GLY A 257 3.37 6.62 -13.59
C GLY A 257 4.20 5.38 -13.26
N MET A 258 3.60 4.19 -13.37
CA MET A 258 4.30 2.93 -13.11
C MET A 258 5.48 2.65 -14.05
N LYS A 259 5.53 3.24 -15.25
CA LYS A 259 6.69 3.07 -16.15
C LYS A 259 8.00 3.56 -15.53
N THR A 260 7.94 4.49 -14.61
CA THR A 260 9.10 5.06 -13.91
C THR A 260 9.22 4.59 -12.45
N LEU A 261 8.42 3.62 -12.02
CA LEU A 261 8.38 3.17 -10.62
C LEU A 261 9.78 2.78 -10.10
N GLU A 262 10.52 1.94 -10.83
CA GLU A 262 11.85 1.51 -10.37
C GLU A 262 12.82 2.69 -10.25
N VAL A 263 12.85 3.58 -11.23
CA VAL A 263 13.74 4.75 -11.23
C VAL A 263 13.41 5.68 -10.06
N ARG A 264 12.12 5.93 -9.84
CA ARG A 264 11.66 6.76 -8.71
C ARG A 264 12.00 6.11 -7.36
N MET A 265 11.68 4.83 -7.19
CA MET A 265 11.98 4.14 -5.93
C MET A 265 13.48 4.12 -5.62
N LYS A 266 14.34 3.91 -6.61
CA LYS A 266 15.79 4.01 -6.42
C LYS A 266 16.22 5.39 -5.92
N GLN A 267 15.68 6.46 -6.51
CA GLN A 267 16.03 7.83 -6.11
C GLN A 267 15.45 8.17 -4.74
N HIS A 268 14.18 7.85 -4.48
CA HIS A 268 13.55 8.03 -3.18
C HIS A 268 14.39 7.40 -2.06
N VAL A 269 14.76 6.12 -2.22
CA VAL A 269 15.56 5.39 -1.23
C VAL A 269 16.95 6.00 -1.05
N ALA A 270 17.60 6.39 -2.16
CA ALA A 270 18.92 7.04 -2.09
C ALA A 270 18.87 8.38 -1.34
N ASN A 271 17.86 9.20 -1.61
CA ASN A 271 17.63 10.45 -0.90
C ASN A 271 17.35 10.21 0.59
N THR A 272 16.49 9.25 0.90
CA THR A 272 16.10 8.91 2.27
C THR A 272 17.30 8.51 3.12
N LYS A 273 18.23 7.71 2.59
CA LYS A 273 19.43 7.32 3.32
C LYS A 273 20.28 8.54 3.74
N LYS A 274 20.43 9.53 2.85
CA LYS A 274 21.13 10.78 3.16
C LYS A 274 20.39 11.61 4.22
N VAL A 275 19.06 11.72 4.08
CA VAL A 275 18.22 12.45 5.04
C VAL A 275 18.28 11.79 6.42
N VAL A 276 18.18 10.46 6.50
CA VAL A 276 18.31 9.70 7.77
C VAL A 276 19.66 9.99 8.44
N GLU A 277 20.76 9.94 7.68
CA GLU A 277 22.08 10.23 8.20
C GLU A 277 22.21 11.68 8.75
N ALA A 278 21.59 12.65 8.09
CA ALA A 278 21.56 14.04 8.53
C ALA A 278 20.73 14.21 9.80
N LEU A 279 19.53 13.61 9.84
CA LEU A 279 18.63 13.66 11.00
C LEU A 279 19.27 13.05 12.26
N GLN A 280 19.99 11.91 12.13
CA GLN A 280 20.69 11.28 13.26
C GLN A 280 21.78 12.18 13.87
N LYS A 281 22.36 13.10 13.10
CA LYS A 281 23.41 14.03 13.54
C LYS A 281 22.87 15.32 14.11
N HIS A 282 21.58 15.64 13.91
CA HIS A 282 21.02 16.91 14.30
C HIS A 282 20.75 16.96 15.82
N LYS A 283 21.25 18.01 16.50
CA LYS A 283 21.18 18.18 17.98
C LYS A 283 19.77 18.18 18.57
N ASN A 284 18.76 18.62 17.78
CA ASN A 284 17.37 18.76 18.20
C ASN A 284 16.50 17.56 17.79
N VAL A 285 17.06 16.57 17.11
CA VAL A 285 16.43 15.27 16.86
C VAL A 285 16.76 14.35 18.03
N GLU A 286 15.74 13.74 18.61
CA GLU A 286 15.89 12.82 19.74
C GLU A 286 16.10 11.38 19.25
N LYS A 287 15.31 10.98 18.26
CA LYS A 287 15.34 9.62 17.71
C LYS A 287 14.90 9.60 16.26
N VAL A 288 15.49 8.72 15.47
CA VAL A 288 15.11 8.45 14.09
C VAL A 288 14.61 7.01 13.96
N TYR A 289 13.48 6.81 13.32
CA TYR A 289 12.91 5.50 13.01
C TYR A 289 13.02 5.26 11.51
N TYR A 290 13.80 4.28 11.14
CA TYR A 290 13.99 3.86 9.76
C TYR A 290 14.42 2.40 9.72
N PRO A 291 13.74 1.53 8.94
CA PRO A 291 14.06 0.09 8.95
C PRO A 291 15.49 -0.26 8.54
N GLY A 292 16.21 0.68 7.92
CA GLY A 292 17.62 0.54 7.53
C GLY A 292 18.63 0.77 8.66
N LEU A 293 18.21 1.23 9.84
CA LEU A 293 19.10 1.42 11.00
C LEU A 293 19.27 0.09 11.73
N GLU A 294 20.50 -0.23 12.14
CA GLU A 294 20.83 -1.50 12.80
C GLU A 294 20.12 -1.67 14.16
N ASP A 295 19.81 -0.56 14.83
CA ASP A 295 19.09 -0.52 16.12
C ASP A 295 17.57 -0.43 15.96
N PHE A 296 17.05 -0.43 14.74
CA PHE A 296 15.60 -0.43 14.49
C PHE A 296 14.99 -1.80 14.84
N LYS A 297 13.82 -1.77 15.52
CA LYS A 297 13.07 -2.99 15.86
C LYS A 297 12.82 -3.82 14.60
N ASN A 298 13.20 -5.09 14.61
CA ASN A 298 13.07 -6.00 13.48
C ASN A 298 13.87 -5.63 12.20
N HIS A 299 15.01 -4.91 12.36
CA HIS A 299 15.92 -4.62 11.24
C HIS A 299 16.31 -5.88 10.44
N GLU A 300 16.65 -6.99 11.13
CA GLU A 300 17.02 -8.24 10.46
C GLU A 300 15.86 -8.86 9.66
N VAL A 301 14.61 -8.65 10.09
CA VAL A 301 13.43 -9.05 9.32
C VAL A 301 13.31 -8.20 8.05
N ALA A 302 13.46 -6.87 8.17
CA ALA A 302 13.47 -5.98 7.01
C ALA A 302 14.55 -6.40 5.99
N LYS A 303 15.76 -6.66 6.45
CA LYS A 303 16.90 -7.11 5.63
C LYS A 303 16.65 -8.45 4.94
N LYS A 304 15.90 -9.37 5.59
CA LYS A 304 15.52 -10.68 5.04
C LYS A 304 14.48 -10.56 3.93
N GLN A 305 13.42 -9.75 4.13
CA GLN A 305 12.23 -9.76 3.26
C GLN A 305 12.14 -8.59 2.28
N MET A 306 12.87 -7.50 2.52
CA MET A 306 12.86 -6.32 1.67
C MET A 306 14.15 -6.21 0.85
N LYS A 307 14.04 -5.64 -0.35
CA LYS A 307 15.17 -5.36 -1.22
C LYS A 307 15.98 -4.15 -0.75
N ASP A 308 15.31 -3.18 -0.15
CA ASP A 308 15.85 -1.99 0.51
C ASP A 308 14.76 -1.45 1.47
N TYR A 309 15.06 -0.44 2.28
CA TYR A 309 14.31 -0.07 3.48
C TYR A 309 13.23 1.00 3.26
N GLY A 310 12.94 1.37 2.01
CA GLY A 310 11.89 2.31 1.67
C GLY A 310 12.30 3.78 1.73
N ALA A 311 11.31 4.66 1.57
CA ALA A 311 11.51 6.10 1.48
C ALA A 311 10.64 6.90 2.46
N MET A 312 10.13 6.21 3.48
CA MET A 312 9.52 6.83 4.64
C MET A 312 10.54 6.87 5.77
N VAL A 313 10.61 7.98 6.46
CA VAL A 313 11.35 8.13 7.72
C VAL A 313 10.48 8.85 8.74
N THR A 314 10.53 8.38 9.96
CA THR A 314 9.86 9.03 11.09
C THR A 314 10.92 9.42 12.11
N PHE A 315 10.79 10.59 12.71
CA PHE A 315 11.74 11.04 13.71
C PHE A 315 11.06 11.85 14.82
N GLU A 316 11.65 11.86 16.00
CA GLU A 316 11.19 12.64 17.14
C GLU A 316 12.06 13.87 17.35
N VAL A 317 11.42 15.01 17.56
CA VAL A 317 12.11 16.25 17.94
C VAL A 317 12.02 16.50 19.42
N LYS A 318 13.07 17.08 19.98
CA LYS A 318 13.10 17.55 21.38
C LYS A 318 12.14 18.72 21.56
N GLY A 319 11.37 18.72 22.67
CA GLY A 319 10.43 19.78 22.97
C GLY A 319 8.97 19.47 22.63
N GLY A 320 8.68 18.24 22.19
CA GLY A 320 7.31 17.70 22.05
C GLY A 320 6.46 18.42 21.02
N ILE A 321 5.16 18.59 21.31
CA ILE A 321 4.16 19.10 20.36
C ILE A 321 4.53 20.50 19.81
N GLU A 322 5.00 21.42 20.67
CA GLU A 322 5.30 22.77 20.24
C GLU A 322 6.53 22.83 19.33
N ALA A 323 7.53 22.00 19.60
CA ALA A 323 8.69 21.86 18.73
C ALA A 323 8.30 21.26 17.36
N GLY A 324 7.49 20.18 17.33
CA GLY A 324 6.95 19.63 16.10
C GLY A 324 6.16 20.66 15.30
N ARG A 325 5.29 21.43 15.95
CA ARG A 325 4.54 22.54 15.34
C ARG A 325 5.46 23.61 14.77
N CYS A 326 6.52 23.96 15.49
CA CYS A 326 7.50 24.94 15.03
C CYS A 326 8.19 24.48 13.75
N VAL A 327 8.65 23.22 13.70
CA VAL A 327 9.25 22.65 12.49
C VAL A 327 8.27 22.70 11.32
N MET A 328 7.02 22.24 11.50
CA MET A 328 6.00 22.25 10.44
C MET A 328 5.76 23.65 9.85
N ASN A 329 5.74 24.67 10.71
CA ASN A 329 5.46 26.04 10.29
C ASN A 329 6.66 26.74 9.62
N ASN A 330 7.86 26.12 9.64
CA ASN A 330 9.09 26.75 9.14
C ASN A 330 9.79 25.99 8.02
N VAL A 331 9.34 24.80 7.63
CA VAL A 331 9.79 24.14 6.38
C VAL A 331 9.36 25.00 5.18
N LYS A 332 10.18 25.03 4.14
CA LYS A 332 10.00 25.86 2.95
C LYS A 332 9.92 25.08 1.65
N LEU A 333 10.72 24.01 1.54
CA LEU A 333 10.74 23.10 0.41
C LEU A 333 9.81 21.91 0.64
N CYS A 334 9.92 21.29 1.83
CA CYS A 334 9.06 20.17 2.19
C CYS A 334 7.61 20.61 2.28
N SER A 335 6.73 19.95 1.56
CA SER A 335 5.30 20.29 1.54
C SER A 335 4.60 19.77 2.79
N LEU A 336 4.01 20.69 3.57
CA LEU A 336 3.19 20.34 4.73
C LEU A 336 1.86 19.76 4.27
N ALA A 337 1.79 18.44 4.18
CA ALA A 337 0.62 17.73 3.70
C ALA A 337 0.57 16.31 4.25
N VAL A 338 -0.63 15.76 4.31
CA VAL A 338 -0.84 14.31 4.45
C VAL A 338 -0.54 13.61 3.12
N SER A 339 -0.53 12.29 3.09
CA SER A 339 -0.15 11.44 1.96
C SER A 339 1.34 11.07 1.99
N LEU A 340 1.81 10.41 0.95
CA LEU A 340 3.18 9.94 0.80
C LEU A 340 3.42 9.42 -0.62
N GLY A 341 4.69 9.25 -0.99
CA GLY A 341 5.07 8.54 -2.21
C GLY A 341 4.95 9.35 -3.49
N ASP A 342 4.79 10.66 -3.37
CA ASP A 342 4.78 11.61 -4.48
C ASP A 342 6.20 12.01 -4.87
N ALA A 343 6.35 12.68 -5.99
CA ALA A 343 7.64 13.22 -6.43
C ALA A 343 8.17 14.26 -5.44
N GLU A 344 7.27 15.02 -4.82
CA GLU A 344 7.55 16.03 -3.80
C GLU A 344 7.76 15.39 -2.43
N THR A 345 8.64 15.99 -1.63
CA THR A 345 8.80 15.62 -0.22
C THR A 345 7.63 16.12 0.60
N LEU A 346 6.92 15.19 1.25
CA LEU A 346 5.77 15.48 2.12
C LEU A 346 6.14 15.28 3.58
N ILE A 347 5.74 16.24 4.43
CA ILE A 347 6.01 16.23 5.86
C ILE A 347 4.73 16.43 6.66
N GLU A 348 4.56 15.68 7.75
CA GLU A 348 3.45 15.86 8.68
C GLU A 348 3.87 15.64 10.13
N HIS A 349 3.16 16.30 11.03
CA HIS A 349 3.26 16.08 12.48
C HIS A 349 1.94 15.46 12.97
N PRO A 350 1.89 14.15 13.21
CA PRO A 350 0.64 13.45 13.54
C PRO A 350 -0.11 14.08 14.71
N ALA A 351 0.58 14.45 15.78
CA ALA A 351 -0.05 15.00 16.97
C ALA A 351 -0.83 16.33 16.74
N THR A 352 -0.42 17.16 15.77
CA THR A 352 -1.12 18.43 15.45
C THR A 352 -1.96 18.36 14.18
N MET A 353 -1.91 17.27 13.43
CA MET A 353 -2.60 17.10 12.15
C MET A 353 -3.56 15.91 12.19
N THR A 354 -3.12 14.72 11.80
CA THR A 354 -3.99 13.54 11.67
C THR A 354 -4.61 13.05 12.98
N HIS A 355 -3.98 13.32 14.13
CA HIS A 355 -4.42 12.93 15.47
C HIS A 355 -4.67 14.17 16.38
N SER A 356 -4.94 15.33 15.79
CA SER A 356 -5.12 16.60 16.52
C SER A 356 -6.29 16.60 17.54
N THR A 357 -7.19 15.63 17.44
CA THR A 357 -8.30 15.44 18.39
C THR A 357 -7.99 14.47 19.53
N TYR A 358 -6.82 13.83 19.51
CA TYR A 358 -6.41 12.89 20.55
C TYR A 358 -5.90 13.65 21.78
N THR A 359 -6.16 13.07 22.97
CA THR A 359 -5.50 13.53 24.21
C THR A 359 -4.07 13.01 24.24
N GLU A 360 -3.23 13.53 25.16
CA GLU A 360 -1.86 13.05 25.32
C GLU A 360 -1.82 11.55 25.68
N GLU A 361 -2.78 11.08 26.50
CA GLU A 361 -2.92 9.68 26.83
C GLU A 361 -3.25 8.83 25.61
N ALA A 362 -4.19 9.29 24.78
CA ALA A 362 -4.58 8.59 23.55
C ALA A 362 -3.45 8.54 22.52
N LEU A 363 -2.64 9.60 22.39
CA LEU A 363 -1.43 9.61 21.56
C LEU A 363 -0.42 8.57 22.06
N LYS A 364 -0.23 8.49 23.37
CA LYS A 364 0.69 7.53 23.98
C LYS A 364 0.22 6.08 23.78
N GLU A 365 -1.09 5.82 23.95
CA GLU A 365 -1.69 4.51 23.67
C GLU A 365 -1.55 4.12 22.20
N ALA A 366 -1.62 5.09 21.29
CA ALA A 366 -1.39 4.90 19.85
C ALA A 366 0.11 4.78 19.48
N GLY A 367 1.03 4.87 20.44
CA GLY A 367 2.48 4.83 20.20
C GLY A 367 3.03 6.07 19.48
N ILE A 368 2.29 7.19 19.52
CA ILE A 368 2.67 8.44 18.83
C ILE A 368 3.30 9.38 19.86
N ALA A 369 4.62 9.56 19.77
CA ALA A 369 5.32 10.53 20.60
C ALA A 369 4.88 11.98 20.25
N PRO A 370 4.79 12.89 21.23
CA PRO A 370 4.33 14.27 21.02
C PRO A 370 5.15 15.04 19.97
N GLY A 371 6.44 14.75 19.83
CA GLY A 371 7.34 15.36 18.85
C GLY A 371 7.58 14.54 17.59
N LEU A 372 6.74 13.54 17.34
CA LEU A 372 6.89 12.62 16.19
C LEU A 372 6.55 13.33 14.88
N ILE A 373 7.50 13.32 13.94
CA ILE A 373 7.35 13.86 12.60
C ILE A 373 7.51 12.73 11.61
N ARG A 374 6.58 12.63 10.63
CA ARG A 374 6.66 11.68 9.51
C ARG A 374 7.06 12.41 8.24
N LEU A 375 8.05 11.89 7.55
CA LEU A 375 8.56 12.42 6.29
C LEU A 375 8.47 11.35 5.19
N SER A 376 7.83 11.69 4.08
CA SER A 376 7.88 10.96 2.82
C SER A 376 8.89 11.65 1.93
N VAL A 377 10.08 11.08 1.79
CA VAL A 377 11.17 11.72 1.06
C VAL A 377 10.92 11.65 -0.45
N GLY A 378 10.94 12.80 -1.11
CA GLY A 378 10.66 12.95 -2.54
C GLY A 378 11.90 12.76 -3.43
N LEU A 379 11.80 13.31 -4.64
CA LEU A 379 12.80 13.18 -5.71
C LEU A 379 13.66 14.43 -5.88
N GLU A 380 13.45 15.46 -5.07
CA GLU A 380 14.24 16.68 -5.05
C GLU A 380 15.72 16.36 -4.72
N ASP A 381 16.61 17.31 -4.88
CA ASP A 381 17.98 17.15 -4.43
C ASP A 381 18.03 16.90 -2.92
N ALA A 382 18.70 15.82 -2.50
CA ALA A 382 18.71 15.40 -1.11
C ALA A 382 19.36 16.44 -0.18
N ASP A 383 20.35 17.18 -0.68
CA ASP A 383 21.06 18.19 0.12
C ASP A 383 20.15 19.40 0.34
N GLU A 384 19.27 19.76 -0.62
CA GLU A 384 18.25 20.81 -0.46
C GLU A 384 17.16 20.41 0.54
N ILE A 385 16.71 19.13 0.51
CA ILE A 385 15.78 18.60 1.53
C ILE A 385 16.41 18.71 2.93
N ILE A 386 17.69 18.32 3.06
CA ILE A 386 18.42 18.35 4.33
C ILE A 386 18.59 19.80 4.80
N GLU A 387 18.91 20.74 3.91
CA GLU A 387 19.02 22.16 4.25
C GLU A 387 17.70 22.72 4.78
N ASP A 388 16.58 22.38 4.14
CA ASP A 388 15.25 22.82 4.58
C ASP A 388 14.87 22.26 5.96
N LEU A 389 15.13 20.96 6.19
CA LEU A 389 14.90 20.35 7.49
C LEU A 389 15.78 20.97 8.59
N ASN A 390 17.08 21.15 8.32
CA ASN A 390 18.00 21.70 9.30
C ASN A 390 17.64 23.14 9.69
N GLN A 391 17.30 24.01 8.73
CA GLN A 391 16.92 25.40 9.03
C GLN A 391 15.63 25.47 9.88
N ALA A 392 14.68 24.53 9.70
CA ALA A 392 13.47 24.47 10.54
C ALA A 392 13.77 23.87 11.92
N LEU A 393 14.60 22.82 11.99
CA LEU A 393 15.03 22.18 13.23
C LEU A 393 15.91 23.08 14.10
N ASP A 394 16.68 23.99 13.51
CA ASP A 394 17.53 24.94 14.27
C ASP A 394 16.73 26.00 15.04
N LEU A 395 15.43 26.15 14.78
CA LEU A 395 14.54 27.08 15.46
C LEU A 395 13.96 26.55 16.78
N ILE A 396 14.21 25.29 17.13
CA ILE A 396 13.70 24.61 18.34
C ILE A 396 14.79 24.27 19.33
#